data_19df1983c09baa3751505d5156581137
#
_entry.id   19df1983c09baa3751505d5156581137
#
_cell.length_a   1.000
_cell.length_b   1.000
_cell.length_c   1.000
_cell.angle_alpha   90.00
_cell.angle_beta   90.00
_cell.angle_gamma   90.00
#
_symmetry.space_group_name_H-M   'P 1'
#
loop_
_entity.id
_entity.type
_entity.pdbx_description
1 polymer ?
#
loop_
_entity_poly.entity_id
_entity_poly.type
_entity_poly.pdbx_seq_one_letter_code
_entity_poly.pdbx_strand_id
1 'polypeptide(L)'
;MADKSKSSSYQVRLAQQIDVLSIANILAISFYHKYPQWFYPLAVWSLSLDLGLRLLDPDPRYACLIATSNLDFEAIATLELSIRNIPSLNAVPYLNWQTSPQPYISNLAVHPQWRKQGIALKLLMAVEHKVRSWGFKSIYLHVMDSNLAAFNLYQVSGYKLYKLDPEFRLNPFARDQRLLLRKFL
;
A
#
# COMPACT_ATOMS: atom_id res chain seq x y z
N MET A 1 38.49 -5.82 9.18
CA MET A 1 37.08 -6.25 8.99
C MET A 1 36.34 -5.07 8.34
N ALA A 2 36.13 -5.14 7.04
CA ALA A 2 35.54 -4.04 6.27
C ALA A 2 34.01 -4.09 6.43
N ASP A 3 33.47 -3.04 7.04
CA ASP A 3 32.06 -2.74 7.08
C ASP A 3 31.59 -2.45 5.64
N LYS A 4 31.00 -3.45 5.00
CA LYS A 4 30.28 -3.26 3.76
C LYS A 4 28.96 -2.57 4.10
N SER A 5 28.98 -1.25 4.22
CA SER A 5 27.77 -0.45 4.04
C SER A 5 27.25 -0.75 2.62
N LYS A 6 26.30 -1.66 2.50
CA LYS A 6 25.53 -1.86 1.28
C LYS A 6 24.85 -0.53 0.99
N SER A 7 25.48 0.31 0.19
CA SER A 7 24.82 1.43 -0.47
C SER A 7 23.54 0.87 -1.06
N SER A 8 22.39 1.35 -0.56
CA SER A 8 21.10 0.85 -1.03
C SER A 8 21.02 1.09 -2.53
N SER A 9 20.88 0.01 -3.30
CA SER A 9 20.81 0.04 -4.76
C SER A 9 19.51 0.68 -5.29
N TYR A 10 18.77 1.37 -4.43
CA TYR A 10 17.49 2.01 -4.74
C TYR A 10 17.28 3.28 -3.90
N GLN A 11 16.47 4.18 -4.41
CA GLN A 11 16.01 5.40 -3.73
C GLN A 11 14.48 5.45 -3.63
N VAL A 12 13.97 6.17 -2.61
CA VAL A 12 12.52 6.39 -2.42
C VAL A 12 12.21 7.84 -2.78
N ARG A 13 11.16 8.03 -3.62
CA ARG A 13 10.66 9.34 -4.03
C ARG A 13 9.15 9.32 -4.29
N LEU A 14 8.56 10.48 -4.50
CA LEU A 14 7.21 10.59 -5.02
C LEU A 14 7.17 10.13 -6.48
N ALA A 15 6.07 9.47 -6.83
CA ALA A 15 5.79 9.05 -8.20
C ALA A 15 5.46 10.26 -9.11
N GLN A 16 5.81 10.15 -10.37
CA GLN A 16 5.52 11.10 -11.43
C GLN A 16 4.72 10.41 -12.54
N GLN A 17 4.19 11.16 -13.49
CA GLN A 17 3.43 10.60 -14.62
C GLN A 17 4.23 9.55 -15.42
N ILE A 18 5.53 9.74 -15.56
CA ILE A 18 6.41 8.81 -16.26
C ILE A 18 6.47 7.43 -15.58
N ASP A 19 6.18 7.34 -14.28
CA ASP A 19 6.25 6.10 -13.51
C ASP A 19 4.98 5.25 -13.62
N VAL A 20 3.90 5.79 -14.19
CA VAL A 20 2.56 5.15 -14.19
C VAL A 20 2.61 3.73 -14.71
N LEU A 21 3.27 3.50 -15.85
CA LEU A 21 3.31 2.17 -16.47
C LEU A 21 4.10 1.17 -15.63
N SER A 22 5.25 1.56 -15.08
CA SER A 22 6.06 0.68 -14.23
C SER A 22 5.35 0.35 -12.92
N ILE A 23 4.64 1.32 -12.31
CA ILE A 23 3.82 1.08 -11.12
C ILE A 23 2.66 0.12 -11.45
N ALA A 24 1.93 0.36 -12.54
CA ALA A 24 0.84 -0.51 -12.97
C ALA A 24 1.30 -1.96 -13.20
N ASN A 25 2.47 -2.16 -13.80
CA ASN A 25 3.08 -3.47 -13.95
C ASN A 25 3.38 -4.14 -12.60
N ILE A 26 3.96 -3.42 -11.65
CA ILE A 26 4.23 -3.96 -10.29
C ILE A 26 2.94 -4.38 -9.61
N LEU A 27 1.89 -3.57 -9.69
CA LEU A 27 0.58 -3.86 -9.10
C LEU A 27 -0.06 -5.07 -9.78
N ALA A 28 -0.02 -5.13 -11.12
CA ALA A 28 -0.56 -6.25 -11.89
C ALA A 28 0.14 -7.57 -11.52
N ILE A 29 1.47 -7.61 -11.50
CA ILE A 29 2.24 -8.80 -11.08
C ILE A 29 1.92 -9.18 -9.62
N SER A 30 1.73 -8.20 -8.75
CA SER A 30 1.53 -8.47 -7.31
C SER A 30 0.12 -8.94 -6.96
N PHE A 31 -0.92 -8.40 -7.62
CA PHE A 31 -2.31 -8.63 -7.25
C PHE A 31 -3.09 -9.49 -8.24
N TYR A 32 -2.66 -9.54 -9.51
CA TYR A 32 -3.40 -10.23 -10.56
C TYR A 32 -2.71 -11.52 -11.05
N HIS A 33 -1.66 -11.99 -10.38
CA HIS A 33 -0.92 -13.20 -10.74
C HIS A 33 -1.76 -14.50 -10.73
N LYS A 34 -2.92 -14.49 -10.06
CA LYS A 34 -3.87 -15.63 -10.03
C LYS A 34 -4.81 -15.67 -11.24
N TYR A 35 -4.86 -14.60 -12.03
CA TYR A 35 -5.72 -14.53 -13.21
C TYR A 35 -5.00 -15.07 -14.46
N PRO A 36 -5.75 -15.52 -15.48
CA PRO A 36 -5.15 -15.98 -16.74
C PRO A 36 -4.27 -14.90 -17.40
N GLN A 37 -3.22 -15.31 -18.09
CA GLN A 37 -2.25 -14.39 -18.68
C GLN A 37 -2.86 -13.37 -19.66
N TRP A 38 -3.93 -13.73 -20.37
CA TRP A 38 -4.62 -12.81 -21.28
C TRP A 38 -5.28 -11.62 -20.55
N PHE A 39 -5.54 -11.74 -19.25
CA PHE A 39 -6.09 -10.65 -18.43
C PHE A 39 -5.03 -9.59 -18.04
N TYR A 40 -3.75 -9.96 -18.08
CA TYR A 40 -2.67 -9.10 -17.62
C TYR A 40 -2.60 -7.74 -18.35
N PRO A 41 -2.66 -7.66 -19.71
CA PRO A 41 -2.65 -6.36 -20.40
C PRO A 41 -3.82 -5.47 -20.01
N LEU A 42 -5.00 -6.05 -19.81
CA LEU A 42 -6.19 -5.32 -19.38
C LEU A 42 -6.02 -4.76 -17.96
N ALA A 43 -5.46 -5.56 -17.05
CA ALA A 43 -5.16 -5.12 -15.69
C ALA A 43 -4.15 -3.95 -15.68
N VAL A 44 -3.06 -4.06 -16.45
CA VAL A 44 -2.06 -2.99 -16.57
C VAL A 44 -2.69 -1.72 -17.15
N TRP A 45 -3.48 -1.84 -18.22
CA TRP A 45 -4.17 -0.70 -18.83
C TRP A 45 -5.11 0.00 -17.84
N SER A 46 -5.96 -0.76 -17.16
CA SER A 46 -6.92 -0.24 -16.17
C SER A 46 -6.21 0.46 -15.01
N LEU A 47 -5.15 -0.17 -14.45
CA LEU A 47 -4.35 0.40 -13.37
C LEU A 47 -3.60 1.67 -13.82
N SER A 48 -3.09 1.68 -15.06
CA SER A 48 -2.40 2.85 -15.62
C SER A 48 -3.35 4.03 -15.78
N LEU A 49 -4.57 3.80 -16.26
CA LEU A 49 -5.57 4.85 -16.41
C LEU A 49 -5.96 5.45 -15.06
N ASP A 50 -6.32 4.63 -14.10
CA ASP A 50 -6.73 5.06 -12.75
C ASP A 50 -5.60 5.81 -12.02
N LEU A 51 -4.37 5.28 -12.04
CA LEU A 51 -3.22 5.92 -11.42
C LEU A 51 -2.83 7.21 -12.16
N GLY A 52 -2.85 7.19 -13.49
CA GLY A 52 -2.54 8.36 -14.32
C GLY A 52 -3.47 9.54 -14.01
N LEU A 53 -4.78 9.30 -13.91
CA LEU A 53 -5.75 10.33 -13.53
C LEU A 53 -5.48 10.88 -12.12
N ARG A 54 -5.17 10.03 -11.16
CA ARG A 54 -4.85 10.47 -9.78
C ARG A 54 -3.56 11.27 -9.68
N LEU A 55 -2.58 11.01 -10.53
CA LEU A 55 -1.32 11.76 -10.57
C LEU A 55 -1.38 13.04 -11.39
N LEU A 56 -2.38 13.21 -12.26
CA LEU A 56 -2.59 14.46 -13.04
C LEU A 56 -3.08 15.60 -12.15
N ASP A 57 -4.04 15.34 -11.28
CA ASP A 57 -4.59 16.32 -10.35
C ASP A 57 -4.69 15.68 -8.95
N PRO A 58 -3.56 15.57 -8.24
CA PRO A 58 -3.52 14.90 -6.95
C PRO A 58 -4.20 15.75 -5.88
N ASP A 59 -5.10 15.11 -5.12
CA ASP A 59 -5.57 15.67 -3.85
C ASP A 59 -4.35 16.07 -2.98
N PRO A 60 -4.36 17.24 -2.31
CA PRO A 60 -3.25 17.66 -1.44
C PRO A 60 -2.87 16.64 -0.36
N ARG A 61 -3.80 15.75 -0.02
CA ARG A 61 -3.60 14.64 0.93
C ARG A 61 -3.54 13.27 0.25
N TYR A 62 -3.06 13.25 -0.99
CA TYR A 62 -2.68 12.04 -1.72
C TYR A 62 -1.16 12.02 -1.92
N ALA A 63 -0.55 10.86 -1.83
CA ALA A 63 0.84 10.65 -2.18
C ALA A 63 1.03 9.23 -2.71
N CYS A 64 1.64 9.10 -3.86
CA CYS A 64 2.17 7.84 -4.35
C CYS A 64 3.69 7.85 -4.18
N LEU A 65 4.22 6.97 -3.33
CA LEU A 65 5.65 6.78 -3.15
C LEU A 65 6.11 5.55 -3.93
N ILE A 66 7.28 5.67 -4.53
CA ILE A 66 7.93 4.57 -5.21
C ILE A 66 9.36 4.39 -4.70
N ALA A 67 9.85 3.17 -4.80
CA ALA A 67 11.29 2.90 -4.79
C ALA A 67 11.72 2.68 -6.24
N THR A 68 12.81 3.33 -6.66
CA THR A 68 13.39 3.18 -8.00
C THR A 68 14.77 2.55 -7.91
N SER A 69 15.09 1.69 -8.87
CA SER A 69 16.44 1.17 -9.06
C SER A 69 17.41 2.32 -9.40
N ASN A 70 18.62 2.25 -8.89
CA ASN A 70 19.66 3.23 -9.25
C ASN A 70 20.29 2.97 -10.64
N LEU A 71 19.97 1.84 -11.28
CA LEU A 71 20.54 1.44 -12.56
C LEU A 71 19.76 1.99 -13.74
N ASP A 72 18.45 1.81 -13.71
CA ASP A 72 17.52 2.11 -14.81
C ASP A 72 16.41 3.09 -14.43
N PHE A 73 16.41 3.55 -13.18
CA PHE A 73 15.42 4.48 -12.61
C PHE A 73 13.96 3.97 -12.68
N GLU A 74 13.76 2.71 -13.03
CA GLU A 74 12.43 2.11 -13.04
C GLU A 74 11.89 1.91 -11.62
N ALA A 75 10.58 2.02 -11.47
CA ALA A 75 9.93 1.70 -10.21
C ALA A 75 10.04 0.20 -9.93
N ILE A 76 10.52 -0.15 -8.73
CA ILE A 76 10.65 -1.52 -8.24
C ILE A 76 9.71 -1.81 -7.08
N ALA A 77 9.10 -0.77 -6.51
CA ALA A 77 8.08 -0.89 -5.47
C ALA A 77 7.21 0.36 -5.45
N THR A 78 5.99 0.22 -4.96
CA THR A 78 5.03 1.31 -4.83
C THR A 78 4.27 1.24 -3.52
N LEU A 79 3.78 2.39 -3.05
CA LEU A 79 2.87 2.55 -1.92
C LEU A 79 2.05 3.81 -2.13
N GLU A 80 0.73 3.71 -1.97
CA GLU A 80 -0.15 4.87 -2.03
C GLU A 80 -0.67 5.25 -0.65
N LEU A 81 -0.74 6.56 -0.40
CA LEU A 81 -1.31 7.18 0.78
C LEU A 81 -2.45 8.10 0.37
N SER A 82 -3.60 7.94 1.00
CA SER A 82 -4.78 8.79 0.79
C SER A 82 -5.52 9.01 2.09
N ILE A 83 -6.50 9.92 2.11
CA ILE A 83 -7.42 10.04 3.24
C ILE A 83 -8.65 9.19 2.94
N ARG A 84 -9.04 8.34 3.91
CA ARG A 84 -10.27 7.54 3.83
C ARG A 84 -11.08 7.67 5.12
N ASN A 85 -12.37 7.55 4.99
CA ASN A 85 -13.26 7.49 6.15
C ASN A 85 -13.14 6.13 6.81
N ILE A 86 -12.60 6.11 8.04
CA ILE A 86 -12.41 4.89 8.82
C ILE A 86 -13.52 4.79 9.87
N PRO A 87 -14.22 3.64 9.96
CA PRO A 87 -15.25 3.41 10.97
C PRO A 87 -14.68 3.48 12.39
N SER A 88 -15.40 4.12 13.31
CA SER A 88 -15.06 4.09 14.74
C SER A 88 -15.16 2.68 15.31
N LEU A 89 -14.37 2.37 16.34
CA LEU A 89 -14.47 1.09 17.08
C LEU A 89 -15.85 0.90 17.72
N ASN A 90 -16.47 1.99 18.16
CA ASN A 90 -17.77 2.00 18.82
C ASN A 90 -18.94 2.07 17.82
N ALA A 91 -18.68 2.10 16.52
CA ALA A 91 -19.74 2.08 15.52
C ALA A 91 -20.45 0.73 15.57
N VAL A 92 -21.70 0.75 15.99
CA VAL A 92 -22.58 -0.43 15.93
C VAL A 92 -22.91 -0.65 14.45
N PRO A 93 -22.71 -1.86 13.90
CA PRO A 93 -23.10 -2.17 12.53
C PRO A 93 -24.54 -1.72 12.28
N TYR A 94 -24.78 -0.98 11.20
CA TYR A 94 -26.09 -0.48 10.74
C TYR A 94 -26.75 0.66 11.56
N LEU A 95 -26.19 1.07 12.72
CA LEU A 95 -26.84 2.09 13.57
C LEU A 95 -26.03 3.37 13.80
N ASN A 96 -24.71 3.33 13.63
CA ASN A 96 -23.85 4.49 13.87
C ASN A 96 -22.74 4.59 12.83
N TRP A 97 -22.93 5.46 11.83
CA TRP A 97 -21.97 5.75 10.77
C TRP A 97 -20.89 6.77 11.22
N GLN A 98 -20.40 6.64 12.46
CA GLN A 98 -19.30 7.48 12.92
C GLN A 98 -18.01 7.05 12.22
N THR A 99 -17.72 7.72 11.14
CA THR A 99 -16.44 7.61 10.43
C THR A 99 -15.64 8.88 10.62
N SER A 100 -14.33 8.76 10.58
CA SER A 100 -13.45 9.93 10.57
C SER A 100 -12.44 9.81 9.42
N PRO A 101 -12.11 10.95 8.75
CA PRO A 101 -11.08 10.95 7.72
C PRO A 101 -9.72 10.64 8.35
N GLN A 102 -9.09 9.58 7.89
CA GLN A 102 -7.81 9.08 8.40
C GLN A 102 -6.85 8.74 7.26
N PRO A 103 -5.55 8.90 7.46
CA PRO A 103 -4.53 8.42 6.53
C PRO A 103 -4.63 6.91 6.34
N TYR A 104 -4.65 6.51 5.09
CA TYR A 104 -4.83 5.13 4.70
C TYR A 104 -3.83 4.72 3.62
N ILE A 105 -3.10 3.62 3.89
CA ILE A 105 -2.17 3.00 2.95
C ILE A 105 -2.92 2.02 2.06
N SER A 106 -2.68 2.13 0.76
CA SER A 106 -3.09 1.16 -0.26
C SER A 106 -1.93 0.84 -1.20
N ASN A 107 -2.11 -0.19 -2.02
CA ASN A 107 -1.22 -0.52 -3.12
C ASN A 107 0.27 -0.65 -2.75
N LEU A 108 0.58 -1.12 -1.52
CA LEU A 108 1.95 -1.49 -1.18
C LEU A 108 2.32 -2.78 -1.92
N ALA A 109 3.22 -2.65 -2.86
CA ALA A 109 3.71 -3.77 -3.65
C ALA A 109 5.21 -3.62 -3.92
N VAL A 110 5.93 -4.75 -3.95
CA VAL A 110 7.36 -4.83 -4.29
C VAL A 110 7.50 -5.86 -5.40
N HIS A 111 8.17 -5.47 -6.47
CA HIS A 111 8.46 -6.36 -7.59
C HIS A 111 9.12 -7.67 -7.09
N PRO A 112 8.73 -8.87 -7.54
CA PRO A 112 9.17 -10.15 -6.99
C PRO A 112 10.68 -10.28 -6.83
N GLN A 113 11.45 -9.83 -7.81
CA GLN A 113 12.93 -9.88 -7.80
C GLN A 113 13.60 -8.98 -6.75
N TRP A 114 12.85 -7.99 -6.23
CA TRP A 114 13.35 -7.00 -5.25
C TRP A 114 12.79 -7.22 -3.84
N ARG A 115 12.04 -8.30 -3.62
CA ARG A 115 11.49 -8.64 -2.29
C ARG A 115 12.59 -9.01 -1.30
N LYS A 116 12.24 -8.97 0.00
CA LYS A 116 13.12 -9.33 1.13
C LYS A 116 14.40 -8.49 1.25
N GLN A 117 14.43 -7.29 0.65
CA GLN A 117 15.53 -6.34 0.73
C GLN A 117 15.21 -5.09 1.57
N GLY A 118 14.14 -5.13 2.40
CA GLY A 118 13.75 -4.02 3.27
C GLY A 118 13.03 -2.86 2.57
N ILE A 119 12.77 -2.95 1.25
CA ILE A 119 12.17 -1.85 0.46
C ILE A 119 10.79 -1.46 0.99
N ALA A 120 9.92 -2.44 1.25
CA ALA A 120 8.58 -2.18 1.80
C ALA A 120 8.65 -1.46 3.15
N LEU A 121 9.60 -1.83 4.02
CA LEU A 121 9.80 -1.16 5.30
C LEU A 121 10.22 0.30 5.12
N LYS A 122 11.13 0.60 4.18
CA LYS A 122 11.53 1.98 3.88
C LYS A 122 10.38 2.81 3.33
N LEU A 123 9.52 2.24 2.46
CA LEU A 123 8.31 2.92 1.98
C LEU A 123 7.34 3.22 3.13
N LEU A 124 7.13 2.27 4.06
CA LEU A 124 6.30 2.48 5.26
C LEU A 124 6.87 3.61 6.14
N MET A 125 8.17 3.64 6.39
CA MET A 125 8.80 4.72 7.16
C MET A 125 8.64 6.08 6.48
N ALA A 126 8.82 6.15 5.17
CA ALA A 126 8.66 7.39 4.40
C ALA A 126 7.22 7.92 4.45
N VAL A 127 6.22 7.04 4.29
CA VAL A 127 4.81 7.43 4.36
C VAL A 127 4.39 7.84 5.78
N GLU A 128 4.91 7.20 6.81
CA GLU A 128 4.65 7.57 8.20
C GLU A 128 5.16 8.99 8.51
N HIS A 129 6.35 9.32 8.01
CA HIS A 129 6.87 10.69 8.11
C HIS A 129 5.93 11.70 7.41
N LYS A 130 5.44 11.37 6.22
CA LYS A 130 4.47 12.20 5.48
C LYS A 130 3.17 12.39 6.27
N VAL A 131 2.64 11.33 6.89
CA VAL A 131 1.42 11.38 7.71
C VAL A 131 1.59 12.30 8.92
N ARG A 132 2.76 12.25 9.59
CA ARG A 132 3.08 13.19 10.68
C ARG A 132 3.11 14.65 10.19
N SER A 133 3.65 14.90 9.00
CA SER A 133 3.66 16.26 8.42
C SER A 133 2.26 16.79 8.09
N TRP A 134 1.27 15.89 7.89
CA TRP A 134 -0.14 16.24 7.74
C TRP A 134 -0.86 16.46 9.08
N GLY A 135 -0.16 16.27 10.21
CA GLY A 135 -0.71 16.45 11.57
C GLY A 135 -1.49 15.27 12.11
N PHE A 136 -1.47 14.11 11.44
CA PHE A 136 -2.15 12.91 11.93
C PHE A 136 -1.26 12.11 12.90
N LYS A 137 -1.92 11.47 13.87
CA LYS A 137 -1.27 10.65 14.91
C LYS A 137 -1.44 9.15 14.67
N SER A 138 -2.14 8.76 13.63
CA SER A 138 -2.38 7.35 13.31
C SER A 138 -2.51 7.14 11.80
N ILE A 139 -2.24 5.92 11.36
CA ILE A 139 -2.32 5.49 9.98
C ILE A 139 -2.95 4.10 9.91
N TYR A 140 -3.71 3.85 8.86
CA TYR A 140 -4.49 2.63 8.71
C TYR A 140 -4.17 1.92 7.39
N LEU A 141 -4.40 0.63 7.36
CA LEU A 141 -4.35 -0.20 6.15
C LEU A 141 -5.18 -1.46 6.32
N HIS A 142 -5.55 -2.08 5.20
CA HIS A 142 -6.14 -3.41 5.23
C HIS A 142 -5.13 -4.46 4.76
N VAL A 143 -5.27 -5.66 5.31
CA VAL A 143 -4.54 -6.85 4.88
C VAL A 143 -5.45 -8.06 4.95
N MET A 144 -5.29 -9.02 4.03
CA MET A 144 -5.94 -10.32 4.15
C MET A 144 -5.18 -11.18 5.16
N ASP A 145 -5.86 -11.91 6.02
CA ASP A 145 -5.25 -12.82 6.99
C ASP A 145 -4.41 -13.93 6.32
N SER A 146 -4.83 -14.34 5.12
CA SER A 146 -4.08 -15.28 4.28
C SER A 146 -2.76 -14.71 3.73
N ASN A 147 -2.59 -13.38 3.71
CA ASN A 147 -1.35 -12.74 3.26
C ASN A 147 -0.35 -12.61 4.41
N LEU A 148 0.17 -13.76 4.88
CA LEU A 148 1.09 -13.84 6.02
C LEU A 148 2.34 -12.97 5.86
N ALA A 149 2.85 -12.84 4.62
CA ALA A 149 4.05 -12.04 4.36
C ALA A 149 3.81 -10.54 4.62
N ALA A 150 2.69 -10.00 4.15
CA ALA A 150 2.31 -8.61 4.41
C ALA A 150 1.91 -8.41 5.87
N PHE A 151 1.15 -9.33 6.46
CA PHE A 151 0.74 -9.26 7.86
C PHE A 151 1.96 -9.20 8.80
N ASN A 152 2.94 -10.08 8.62
CA ASN A 152 4.18 -10.06 9.40
C ASN A 152 4.97 -8.76 9.22
N LEU A 153 5.06 -8.24 7.97
CA LEU A 153 5.70 -6.95 7.71
C LEU A 153 5.03 -5.84 8.52
N TYR A 154 3.69 -5.78 8.52
CA TYR A 154 2.96 -4.74 9.25
C TYR A 154 3.12 -4.89 10.76
N GLN A 155 3.09 -6.12 11.29
CA GLN A 155 3.30 -6.36 12.72
C GLN A 155 4.70 -5.89 13.18
N VAL A 156 5.77 -6.27 12.48
CA VAL A 156 7.14 -5.83 12.84
C VAL A 156 7.32 -4.32 12.62
N SER A 157 6.49 -3.69 11.76
CA SER A 157 6.43 -2.24 11.58
C SER A 157 5.58 -1.53 12.65
N GLY A 158 5.01 -2.24 13.62
CA GLY A 158 4.25 -1.67 14.74
C GLY A 158 2.75 -1.47 14.48
N TYR A 159 2.21 -2.01 13.36
CA TYR A 159 0.77 -2.02 13.13
C TYR A 159 0.09 -3.10 13.98
N LYS A 160 -1.08 -2.77 14.52
CA LYS A 160 -1.88 -3.67 15.36
C LYS A 160 -3.29 -3.80 14.77
N LEU A 161 -3.94 -4.93 15.03
CA LEU A 161 -5.32 -5.14 14.64
C LEU A 161 -6.21 -4.05 15.27
N TYR A 162 -6.95 -3.35 14.43
CA TYR A 162 -7.93 -2.35 14.83
C TYR A 162 -9.34 -2.94 14.80
N LYS A 163 -9.72 -3.57 13.68
CA LYS A 163 -11.06 -4.14 13.48
C LYS A 163 -11.02 -5.24 12.41
N LEU A 164 -11.92 -6.21 12.52
CA LEU A 164 -12.28 -7.08 11.41
C LEU A 164 -13.20 -6.33 10.47
N ASP A 165 -12.99 -6.43 9.15
CA ASP A 165 -13.83 -5.79 8.16
C ASP A 165 -15.02 -6.72 7.81
N PRO A 166 -16.25 -6.44 8.33
CA PRO A 166 -17.40 -7.31 8.12
C PRO A 166 -17.94 -7.22 6.69
N GLU A 167 -17.66 -6.13 5.96
CA GLU A 167 -18.20 -5.92 4.61
C GLU A 167 -17.61 -6.91 3.59
N PHE A 168 -16.44 -7.48 3.90
CA PHE A 168 -15.83 -8.49 3.06
C PHE A 168 -16.47 -9.90 3.18
N ARG A 169 -17.42 -10.08 4.09
CA ARG A 169 -18.19 -11.32 4.26
C ARG A 169 -19.29 -11.55 3.22
N LEU A 170 -19.30 -10.87 2.09
CA LEU A 170 -20.28 -11.09 1.01
C LEU A 170 -20.23 -12.52 0.41
N ASN A 171 -19.14 -13.26 0.65
CA ASN A 171 -19.07 -14.68 0.36
C ASN A 171 -18.98 -15.50 1.67
N PRO A 172 -20.04 -16.15 2.13
CA PRO A 172 -20.01 -16.98 3.35
C PRO A 172 -19.05 -18.18 3.26
N PHE A 173 -18.61 -18.51 2.06
CA PHE A 173 -17.62 -19.59 1.80
C PHE A 173 -16.19 -19.07 1.69
N ALA A 174 -15.94 -17.75 1.66
CA ALA A 174 -14.60 -17.20 1.69
C ALA A 174 -14.01 -17.43 3.08
N ARG A 175 -12.92 -18.19 3.14
CA ARG A 175 -12.16 -18.45 4.38
C ARG A 175 -11.33 -17.25 4.80
N ASP A 176 -10.98 -16.37 3.86
CA ASP A 176 -10.08 -15.23 4.07
C ASP A 176 -10.83 -14.07 4.75
N GLN A 177 -10.25 -13.53 5.80
CA GLN A 177 -10.76 -12.35 6.51
C GLN A 177 -9.93 -11.12 6.15
N ARG A 178 -10.60 -10.01 5.93
CA ARG A 178 -9.95 -8.72 5.74
C ARG A 178 -9.78 -8.03 7.09
N LEU A 179 -8.53 -7.74 7.45
CA LEU A 179 -8.16 -7.13 8.70
C LEU A 179 -7.84 -5.65 8.49
N LEU A 180 -8.46 -4.77 9.25
CA LEU A 180 -8.07 -3.37 9.34
C LEU A 180 -7.02 -3.23 10.44
N LEU A 181 -5.83 -2.82 10.07
CA LEU A 181 -4.73 -2.56 10.99
C LEU A 181 -4.53 -1.05 11.19
N ARG A 182 -4.03 -0.68 12.36
CA ARG A 182 -3.70 0.70 12.74
C ARG A 182 -2.31 0.74 13.38
N LYS A 183 -1.57 1.81 13.10
CA LYS A 183 -0.37 2.20 13.84
C LYS A 183 -0.55 3.61 14.39
N PHE A 184 -0.17 3.84 15.64
CA PHE A 184 0.07 5.17 16.20
C PHE A 184 1.47 5.64 15.82
N LEU A 185 1.60 6.94 15.49
CA LEU A 185 2.81 7.55 14.95
C LEU A 185 3.50 8.44 15.97
#